data_fa2ebc5530f41ea1524a6c04718534e6
#
_entry.id   fa2ebc5530f41ea1524a6c04718534e6
#
_cell.length_a   1.000
_cell.length_b   1.000
_cell.length_c   1.000
_cell.angle_alpha   90.00
_cell.angle_beta   90.00
_cell.angle_gamma   90.00
#
_symmetry.space_group_name_H-M   'P 1'
#
loop_
_entity.id
_entity.type
_entity.pdbx_description
1 polymer ?
#
loop_
_entity_poly.entity_id
_entity_poly.type
_entity_poly.pdbx_seq_one_letter_code
_entity_poly.pdbx_strand_id
1 'polypeptide(L)'
;MSMATGVEPTIDVKVFVDKERGKVLFAESGKEFVDVLFGFLTLPLGTVVRLLGGQSQVGCLDELYRSVEGLSTDLFRIEACKAMLLRPINAAAKQCCQLTVRVDDTKHREVYVCADTSCSVTAFSSVTGAVCNCGRIMTQLAGERPENPPNAAASGACEDGAFVKGGMKFIVTDDLNVAPASTSLMLSLLDKFQVPDPSCLEQMTLQFSSVKIIDLLRRSLTSQNPLTGHYLDVAPDDSVVDMLPEYLHPEEQDNEAEHSLVNASLRVLQTKNNSKVLYAEVGGDFVDLLFGLLTIPLGSIVKTYGKSASKGCLDNLYTSIAGSAHGCLRPECQNLLLSPMLAPYFGYGASKMLQVEELAPDKLDINACFKCFKSRGFANHYLCHVEPWCNYQKRYVKICYEKGKTTKLCELDPKTPEGGCEEAAYVKQGPQKFIVTDDLHVLPLSLASTLQVVIEAKLQRKDLVEKEVALTKPQVMELLRAALVTHRALSTVLLPAKINKKLHYHSFCLY
;
A
#
# COMPACT_ATOMS: atom_id res chain seq x y z
N MET A 1 -25.48 -22.21 22.46
CA MET A 1 -24.68 -21.60 21.37
C MET A 1 -25.63 -20.86 20.46
N SER A 2 -25.84 -19.59 20.68
CA SER A 2 -26.64 -18.73 19.79
C SER A 2 -25.64 -18.12 18.81
N MET A 3 -25.72 -18.52 17.55
CA MET A 3 -25.06 -17.82 16.46
C MET A 3 -25.78 -16.47 16.31
N ALA A 4 -25.14 -15.40 16.78
CA ALA A 4 -25.52 -14.07 16.39
C ALA A 4 -25.21 -13.97 14.87
N THR A 5 -26.22 -13.94 14.05
CA THR A 5 -26.16 -13.57 12.63
C THR A 5 -25.78 -12.09 12.58
N GLY A 6 -24.47 -11.79 12.68
CA GLY A 6 -23.98 -10.45 12.46
C GLY A 6 -24.20 -10.09 11.00
N VAL A 7 -25.10 -9.17 10.73
CA VAL A 7 -25.26 -8.56 9.41
C VAL A 7 -23.94 -7.85 9.09
N GLU A 8 -23.33 -8.20 7.97
CA GLU A 8 -22.10 -7.54 7.51
C GLU A 8 -22.38 -6.03 7.33
N PRO A 9 -21.54 -5.14 7.86
CA PRO A 9 -21.75 -3.71 7.71
C PRO A 9 -21.70 -3.30 6.23
N THR A 10 -22.65 -2.48 5.82
CA THR A 10 -22.76 -1.92 4.46
C THR A 10 -22.89 -0.41 4.51
N ILE A 11 -22.49 0.26 3.44
CA ILE A 11 -22.68 1.69 3.24
C ILE A 11 -23.66 1.89 2.08
N ASP A 12 -24.73 2.64 2.33
CA ASP A 12 -25.71 3.01 1.32
C ASP A 12 -25.26 4.32 0.63
N VAL A 13 -25.17 4.30 -0.69
CA VAL A 13 -24.76 5.44 -1.53
C VAL A 13 -25.83 5.70 -2.57
N LYS A 14 -26.33 6.92 -2.65
CA LYS A 14 -27.29 7.32 -3.67
C LYS A 14 -26.54 7.70 -4.94
N VAL A 15 -26.83 7.02 -6.04
CA VAL A 15 -26.24 7.30 -7.35
C VAL A 15 -27.27 7.90 -8.30
N PHE A 16 -26.81 8.82 -9.15
CA PHE A 16 -27.58 9.45 -10.20
C PHE A 16 -27.07 8.94 -11.54
N VAL A 17 -27.94 8.22 -12.25
CA VAL A 17 -27.62 7.48 -13.48
C VAL A 17 -28.28 8.17 -14.66
N ASP A 18 -27.53 8.43 -15.70
CA ASP A 18 -28.06 8.79 -17.01
C ASP A 18 -28.60 7.51 -17.68
N LYS A 19 -29.92 7.41 -17.80
CA LYS A 19 -30.58 6.21 -18.36
C LYS A 19 -30.24 5.96 -19.82
N GLU A 20 -30.07 7.02 -20.61
CA GLU A 20 -29.79 6.88 -22.03
C GLU A 20 -28.39 6.36 -22.30
N ARG A 21 -27.43 6.82 -21.49
CA ARG A 21 -26.02 6.44 -21.60
C ARG A 21 -25.65 5.23 -20.75
N GLY A 22 -26.54 4.79 -19.84
CA GLY A 22 -26.26 3.72 -18.89
C GLY A 22 -25.06 4.02 -17.97
N LYS A 23 -24.86 5.28 -17.59
CA LYS A 23 -23.67 5.77 -16.91
C LYS A 23 -24.01 6.47 -15.58
N VAL A 24 -23.29 6.15 -14.52
CA VAL A 24 -23.31 6.92 -13.27
C VAL A 24 -22.64 8.27 -13.54
N LEU A 25 -23.31 9.37 -13.26
CA LEU A 25 -22.73 10.70 -13.37
C LEU A 25 -22.04 11.11 -12.07
N PHE A 26 -22.75 10.98 -10.97
CA PHE A 26 -22.26 11.25 -9.62
C PHE A 26 -23.06 10.50 -8.58
N ALA A 27 -22.52 10.46 -7.38
CA ALA A 27 -23.15 9.90 -6.20
C ALA A 27 -23.27 10.97 -5.10
N GLU A 28 -24.34 10.92 -4.31
CA GLU A 28 -24.45 11.60 -3.03
C GLU A 28 -24.18 10.62 -1.90
N SER A 29 -23.25 10.95 -1.02
CA SER A 29 -22.84 10.07 0.08
C SER A 29 -22.64 10.82 1.39
N GLY A 30 -22.62 10.08 2.49
CA GLY A 30 -22.15 10.55 3.79
C GLY A 30 -20.64 10.41 3.98
N LYS A 31 -20.20 10.74 5.18
CA LYS A 31 -18.80 10.60 5.61
C LYS A 31 -18.27 9.17 5.47
N GLU A 32 -19.12 8.18 5.70
CA GLU A 32 -18.76 6.77 5.75
C GLU A 32 -18.13 6.29 4.43
N PHE A 33 -18.71 6.69 3.30
CA PHE A 33 -18.20 6.31 1.98
C PHE A 33 -16.95 7.10 1.61
N VAL A 34 -16.94 8.40 1.90
CA VAL A 34 -15.78 9.28 1.64
C VAL A 34 -14.57 8.85 2.47
N ASP A 35 -14.77 8.48 3.73
CA ASP A 35 -13.71 7.95 4.60
C ASP A 35 -13.08 6.68 4.02
N VAL A 36 -13.90 5.77 3.47
CA VAL A 36 -13.39 4.55 2.81
C VAL A 36 -12.58 4.91 1.56
N LEU A 37 -13.07 5.82 0.71
CA LEU A 37 -12.37 6.25 -0.49
C LEU A 37 -11.01 6.90 -0.15
N PHE A 38 -10.97 7.79 0.84
CA PHE A 38 -9.74 8.44 1.27
C PHE A 38 -8.79 7.43 1.94
N GLY A 39 -9.34 6.44 2.62
CA GLY A 39 -8.59 5.32 3.19
C GLY A 39 -7.78 4.55 2.17
N PHE A 40 -8.21 4.47 0.90
CA PHE A 40 -7.44 3.80 -0.17
C PHE A 40 -6.04 4.36 -0.32
N LEU A 41 -5.88 5.68 -0.17
CA LEU A 41 -4.58 6.34 -0.31
C LEU A 41 -3.58 5.98 0.80
N THR A 42 -4.07 5.47 1.93
CA THR A 42 -3.21 5.06 3.05
C THR A 42 -2.73 3.61 2.95
N LEU A 43 -3.32 2.80 2.05
CA LEU A 43 -3.00 1.39 1.91
C LEU A 43 -1.60 1.20 1.32
N PRO A 44 -0.72 0.39 1.97
CA PRO A 44 0.53 -0.03 1.34
C PRO A 44 0.26 -0.88 0.09
N LEU A 45 1.12 -0.77 -0.93
CA LEU A 45 0.94 -1.49 -2.20
C LEU A 45 0.87 -3.01 -2.01
N GLY A 46 1.65 -3.60 -1.11
CA GLY A 46 1.57 -5.04 -0.79
C GLY A 46 0.22 -5.42 -0.19
N THR A 47 -0.40 -4.54 0.61
CA THR A 47 -1.77 -4.73 1.11
C THR A 47 -2.78 -4.67 -0.04
N VAL A 48 -2.61 -3.75 -0.98
CA VAL A 48 -3.48 -3.67 -2.18
C VAL A 48 -3.42 -4.97 -2.98
N VAL A 49 -2.22 -5.48 -3.29
CA VAL A 49 -2.06 -6.76 -4.00
C VAL A 49 -2.72 -7.92 -3.24
N ARG A 50 -2.50 -8.00 -1.93
CA ARG A 50 -3.09 -9.03 -1.07
C ARG A 50 -4.63 -8.97 -1.05
N LEU A 51 -5.21 -7.81 -0.90
CA LEU A 51 -6.68 -7.61 -0.90
C LEU A 51 -7.31 -8.00 -2.24
N LEU A 52 -6.59 -7.79 -3.34
CA LEU A 52 -7.02 -8.14 -4.69
C LEU A 52 -6.63 -9.57 -5.09
N GLY A 53 -6.15 -10.39 -4.13
CA GLY A 53 -5.84 -11.80 -4.34
C GLY A 53 -4.70 -12.06 -5.32
N GLY A 54 -3.71 -11.17 -5.42
CA GLY A 54 -2.59 -11.27 -6.37
C GLY A 54 -3.00 -11.04 -7.84
N GLN A 55 -4.13 -10.37 -8.04
CA GLN A 55 -4.70 -10.01 -9.36
C GLN A 55 -5.05 -8.52 -9.38
N SER A 56 -4.09 -7.68 -9.00
CA SER A 56 -4.30 -6.24 -8.90
C SER A 56 -4.37 -5.56 -10.27
N GLN A 57 -3.78 -6.17 -11.30
CA GLN A 57 -3.61 -5.60 -12.65
C GLN A 57 -2.78 -4.30 -12.64
N VAL A 58 -1.99 -4.08 -11.60
CA VAL A 58 -1.13 -2.90 -11.43
C VAL A 58 0.29 -3.27 -11.81
N GLY A 59 0.61 -3.13 -13.09
CA GLY A 59 1.95 -3.38 -13.62
C GLY A 59 2.56 -4.70 -13.16
N CYS A 60 3.78 -4.64 -12.61
CA CYS A 60 4.54 -5.79 -12.12
C CYS A 60 4.31 -6.10 -10.63
N LEU A 61 3.40 -5.41 -9.93
CA LEU A 61 3.26 -5.56 -8.47
C LEU A 61 2.87 -6.98 -8.05
N ASP A 62 2.00 -7.63 -8.82
CA ASP A 62 1.57 -9.01 -8.52
C ASP A 62 2.75 -9.99 -8.61
N GLU A 63 3.67 -9.79 -9.57
CA GLU A 63 4.88 -10.60 -9.71
C GLU A 63 5.89 -10.33 -8.60
N LEU A 64 6.06 -9.06 -8.19
CA LEU A 64 6.90 -8.72 -7.04
C LEU A 64 6.37 -9.37 -5.75
N TYR A 65 5.06 -9.29 -5.52
CA TYR A 65 4.44 -9.91 -4.34
C TYR A 65 4.59 -11.43 -4.36
N ARG A 66 4.32 -12.07 -5.51
CA ARG A 66 4.51 -13.51 -5.73
C ARG A 66 5.96 -13.95 -5.51
N SER A 67 6.92 -13.11 -5.91
CA SER A 67 8.35 -13.36 -5.66
C SER A 67 8.65 -13.43 -4.17
N VAL A 68 8.11 -12.50 -3.38
CA VAL A 68 8.27 -12.52 -1.92
C VAL A 68 7.64 -13.79 -1.33
N GLU A 69 6.45 -14.21 -1.81
CA GLU A 69 5.80 -15.44 -1.35
C GLU A 69 6.64 -16.69 -1.67
N GLY A 70 7.18 -16.76 -2.89
CA GLY A 70 7.91 -17.94 -3.41
C GLY A 70 9.35 -18.07 -2.90
N LEU A 71 10.00 -16.96 -2.53
CA LEU A 71 11.37 -17.00 -2.04
C LEU A 71 11.47 -17.68 -0.67
N SER A 72 12.51 -18.50 -0.50
CA SER A 72 12.80 -19.16 0.77
C SER A 72 13.14 -18.15 1.87
N THR A 73 12.71 -18.42 3.10
CA THR A 73 12.93 -17.54 4.27
C THR A 73 14.40 -17.32 4.58
N ASP A 74 15.26 -18.25 4.22
CA ASP A 74 16.72 -18.16 4.42
C ASP A 74 17.40 -17.12 3.53
N LEU A 75 16.72 -16.64 2.47
CA LEU A 75 17.18 -15.52 1.64
C LEU A 75 16.87 -14.16 2.25
N PHE A 76 15.91 -14.09 3.15
CA PHE A 76 15.63 -12.89 3.92
C PHE A 76 16.58 -12.77 5.11
N ARG A 77 16.81 -11.54 5.55
CA ARG A 77 17.70 -11.29 6.68
C ARG A 77 17.24 -12.02 7.93
N ILE A 78 15.95 -11.92 8.22
CA ILE A 78 15.22 -12.69 9.24
C ILE A 78 13.79 -12.95 8.76
N GLU A 79 13.09 -13.87 9.41
CA GLU A 79 11.72 -14.26 9.05
C GLU A 79 10.74 -13.07 9.04
N ALA A 80 10.89 -12.14 9.99
CA ALA A 80 10.07 -10.93 10.07
C ALA A 80 10.11 -10.09 8.77
N CYS A 81 11.25 -10.04 8.08
CA CYS A 81 11.40 -9.28 6.84
C CYS A 81 10.42 -9.73 5.75
N LYS A 82 10.26 -11.05 5.61
CA LYS A 82 9.27 -11.63 4.66
C LYS A 82 7.84 -11.27 5.08
N ALA A 83 7.52 -11.38 6.37
CA ALA A 83 6.21 -11.03 6.91
C ALA A 83 5.89 -9.53 6.71
N MET A 84 6.86 -8.64 6.89
CA MET A 84 6.70 -7.20 6.66
C MET A 84 6.31 -6.86 5.22
N LEU A 85 6.90 -7.54 4.24
CA LEU A 85 6.63 -7.31 2.82
C LEU A 85 5.27 -7.87 2.38
N LEU A 86 4.87 -9.03 2.92
CA LEU A 86 3.59 -9.67 2.60
C LEU A 86 2.40 -9.03 3.32
N ARG A 87 2.63 -8.48 4.52
CA ARG A 87 1.62 -7.82 5.35
C ARG A 87 2.14 -6.50 5.91
N PRO A 88 2.42 -5.53 5.03
CA PRO A 88 2.91 -4.24 5.48
C PRO A 88 1.86 -3.53 6.32
N ILE A 89 2.32 -2.92 7.43
CA ILE A 89 1.45 -2.23 8.38
C ILE A 89 1.04 -0.88 7.77
N ASN A 90 -0.26 -0.58 7.81
CA ASN A 90 -0.78 0.72 7.43
C ASN A 90 -0.51 1.75 8.55
N ALA A 91 0.23 2.81 8.25
CA ALA A 91 0.52 3.88 9.21
C ALA A 91 -0.75 4.60 9.72
N ALA A 92 -1.83 4.61 8.93
CA ALA A 92 -3.14 5.17 9.29
C ALA A 92 -4.09 4.13 9.90
N ALA A 93 -3.60 2.96 10.35
CA ALA A 93 -4.42 1.88 10.87
C ALA A 93 -5.37 2.34 12.00
N LYS A 94 -4.94 3.29 12.85
CA LYS A 94 -5.76 3.87 13.91
C LYS A 94 -7.03 4.54 13.37
N GLN A 95 -6.94 5.27 12.27
CA GLN A 95 -8.07 5.93 11.62
C GLN A 95 -8.90 4.89 10.84
N CYS A 96 -8.24 3.98 10.13
CA CYS A 96 -8.89 2.92 9.39
C CYS A 96 -9.73 1.97 10.28
N CYS A 97 -9.36 1.81 11.56
CA CYS A 97 -10.17 1.07 12.53
C CYS A 97 -11.55 1.71 12.80
N GLN A 98 -11.72 2.99 12.51
CA GLN A 98 -12.98 3.73 12.68
C GLN A 98 -13.89 3.67 11.45
N LEU A 99 -13.44 3.07 10.33
CA LEU A 99 -14.25 2.91 9.12
C LEU A 99 -15.45 2.01 9.38
N THR A 100 -16.60 2.39 8.86
CA THR A 100 -17.84 1.59 8.94
C THR A 100 -17.68 0.25 8.21
N VAL A 101 -17.06 0.28 7.02
CA VAL A 101 -16.68 -0.93 6.28
C VAL A 101 -15.17 -0.98 6.19
N ARG A 102 -14.58 -1.99 6.78
CA ARG A 102 -13.13 -2.22 6.76
C ARG A 102 -12.79 -3.17 5.62
N VAL A 103 -11.79 -2.84 4.85
CA VAL A 103 -11.27 -3.71 3.77
C VAL A 103 -9.96 -4.37 4.16
N ASP A 104 -9.14 -3.69 4.96
CA ASP A 104 -7.89 -4.24 5.47
C ASP A 104 -8.14 -4.88 6.84
N ASP A 105 -7.76 -6.16 6.95
CA ASP A 105 -7.80 -6.94 8.18
C ASP A 105 -6.56 -6.72 9.07
N THR A 106 -5.64 -5.86 8.63
CA THR A 106 -4.44 -5.52 9.40
C THR A 106 -4.88 -4.90 10.72
N LYS A 107 -4.69 -5.64 11.78
CA LYS A 107 -5.03 -5.17 13.12
C LYS A 107 -4.14 -4.00 13.48
N HIS A 108 -4.72 -3.05 14.19
CA HIS A 108 -3.95 -1.94 14.72
C HIS A 108 -2.90 -2.48 15.69
N ARG A 109 -1.65 -2.58 15.20
CA ARG A 109 -0.44 -3.00 15.91
C ARG A 109 -0.61 -4.15 16.91
N GLU A 110 -0.39 -5.34 16.43
CA GLU A 110 -0.13 -6.49 17.30
C GLU A 110 1.18 -6.26 18.06
N VAL A 111 1.22 -6.67 19.32
CA VAL A 111 2.42 -6.54 20.18
C VAL A 111 2.99 -7.92 20.41
N TYR A 112 4.12 -8.21 19.80
CA TYR A 112 4.85 -9.45 19.98
C TYR A 112 5.97 -9.26 20.98
N VAL A 113 6.11 -10.19 21.92
CA VAL A 113 7.13 -10.15 22.95
C VAL A 113 7.95 -11.45 22.98
N CYS A 114 9.11 -11.37 23.62
CA CYS A 114 9.95 -12.55 23.86
C CYS A 114 9.28 -13.52 24.83
N ALA A 115 9.47 -14.84 24.61
CA ALA A 115 9.04 -15.86 25.55
C ALA A 115 9.76 -15.79 26.90
N ASP A 116 10.96 -15.19 26.93
CA ASP A 116 11.69 -14.97 28.16
C ASP A 116 11.12 -13.78 28.94
N THR A 117 10.75 -14.04 30.18
CA THR A 117 10.10 -13.05 31.05
C THR A 117 10.97 -11.85 31.38
N SER A 118 12.30 -12.03 31.39
CA SER A 118 13.25 -10.95 31.65
C SER A 118 13.35 -9.99 30.45
N CYS A 119 13.17 -10.49 29.25
CA CYS A 119 13.20 -9.71 28.01
C CYS A 119 11.84 -9.09 27.68
N SER A 120 10.74 -9.82 27.93
CA SER A 120 9.37 -9.41 27.55
C SER A 120 8.89 -8.11 28.20
N VAL A 121 9.60 -7.63 29.22
CA VAL A 121 9.32 -6.37 29.93
C VAL A 121 10.18 -5.19 29.44
N THR A 122 11.03 -5.37 28.44
CA THR A 122 11.94 -4.32 27.96
C THR A 122 11.69 -3.91 26.51
N ALA A 123 11.24 -4.86 25.69
CA ALA A 123 11.09 -4.64 24.26
C ALA A 123 9.91 -5.42 23.67
N PHE A 124 9.37 -4.89 22.56
CA PHE A 124 8.35 -5.53 21.75
C PHE A 124 8.62 -5.34 20.25
N SER A 125 7.91 -6.07 19.41
CA SER A 125 7.84 -5.84 17.98
C SER A 125 6.39 -5.77 17.51
N SER A 126 6.11 -4.94 16.52
CA SER A 126 4.80 -4.90 15.82
C SER A 126 4.70 -5.99 14.76
N VAL A 127 5.78 -6.72 14.50
CA VAL A 127 5.85 -7.78 13.50
C VAL A 127 6.27 -9.09 14.16
N THR A 128 5.57 -10.18 13.82
CA THR A 128 5.95 -11.53 14.25
C THR A 128 7.29 -11.96 13.62
N GLY A 129 8.05 -12.78 14.32
CA GLY A 129 9.32 -13.29 13.80
C GLY A 129 10.53 -12.36 13.98
N ALA A 130 10.36 -11.19 14.62
CA ALA A 130 11.47 -10.32 15.00
C ALA A 130 12.36 -11.00 16.06
N VAL A 131 13.65 -10.66 16.06
CA VAL A 131 14.63 -11.22 17.02
C VAL A 131 14.73 -10.31 18.23
N CYS A 132 14.57 -10.88 19.41
CA CYS A 132 14.78 -10.21 20.68
C CYS A 132 16.28 -9.98 20.95
N ASN A 133 16.62 -8.99 21.78
CA ASN A 133 18.00 -8.74 22.22
C ASN A 133 18.70 -9.96 22.87
N CYS A 134 17.96 -10.99 23.27
CA CYS A 134 18.50 -12.25 23.79
C CYS A 134 18.69 -13.32 22.68
N GLY A 135 18.50 -13.00 21.41
CA GLY A 135 18.62 -13.90 20.27
C GLY A 135 17.39 -14.80 20.01
N ARG A 136 16.33 -14.72 20.82
CA ARG A 136 15.11 -15.53 20.62
C ARG A 136 14.11 -14.83 19.69
N ILE A 137 13.37 -15.62 18.91
CA ILE A 137 12.32 -15.10 18.04
C ILE A 137 11.10 -14.68 18.87
N MET A 138 10.57 -13.50 18.62
CA MET A 138 9.36 -12.97 19.25
C MET A 138 8.12 -13.41 18.48
N THR A 139 7.44 -14.42 19.01
CA THR A 139 6.21 -14.99 18.44
C THR A 139 5.02 -14.93 19.39
N GLN A 140 5.26 -14.55 20.65
CA GLN A 140 4.18 -14.49 21.64
C GLN A 140 3.42 -13.18 21.51
N LEU A 141 2.14 -13.29 21.10
CA LEU A 141 1.23 -12.17 21.08
C LEU A 141 0.89 -11.76 22.52
N ALA A 142 1.35 -10.60 22.96
CA ALA A 142 1.10 -10.06 24.27
C ALA A 142 -0.30 -9.45 24.41
N GLY A 143 -0.97 -9.21 23.32
CA GLY A 143 -2.32 -8.67 23.22
C GLY A 143 -2.42 -7.71 22.04
N GLU A 144 -3.64 -7.43 21.64
CA GLU A 144 -3.92 -6.26 20.81
C GLU A 144 -3.81 -5.03 21.72
N ARG A 145 -3.21 -3.96 21.22
CA ARG A 145 -3.32 -2.66 21.90
C ARG A 145 -4.81 -2.41 22.10
N PRO A 146 -5.31 -2.23 23.36
CA PRO A 146 -6.71 -1.92 23.52
C PRO A 146 -6.95 -0.64 22.72
N GLU A 147 -7.85 -0.75 21.73
CA GLU A 147 -8.48 0.45 21.19
C GLU A 147 -9.03 1.16 22.43
N ASN A 148 -8.61 2.38 22.70
CA ASN A 148 -9.35 3.21 23.63
C ASN A 148 -10.79 3.10 23.18
N PRO A 149 -11.71 2.52 23.96
CA PRO A 149 -13.10 2.58 23.59
C PRO A 149 -13.37 4.07 23.33
N PRO A 150 -14.04 4.44 22.26
CA PRO A 150 -14.39 5.84 22.07
C PRO A 150 -14.98 6.27 23.40
N ASN A 151 -14.40 7.32 24.01
CA ASN A 151 -14.76 7.77 25.35
C ASN A 151 -16.28 7.73 25.49
N ALA A 152 -16.82 6.67 26.09
CA ALA A 152 -18.25 6.50 26.33
C ALA A 152 -18.77 7.52 27.36
N ALA A 153 -17.94 8.50 27.71
CA ALA A 153 -18.24 9.61 28.61
C ALA A 153 -18.34 10.97 27.91
N ALA A 154 -18.14 11.05 26.59
CA ALA A 154 -18.60 12.19 25.82
C ALA A 154 -19.95 11.81 25.20
N SER A 155 -21.03 12.01 25.93
CA SER A 155 -22.42 11.99 25.46
C SER A 155 -22.73 13.21 24.59
N GLY A 156 -21.90 13.48 23.61
CA GLY A 156 -22.14 14.20 22.38
C GLY A 156 -21.69 13.25 21.31
N ALA A 157 -22.61 12.77 20.47
CA ALA A 157 -22.31 11.92 19.34
C ALA A 157 -21.10 12.52 18.63
N CYS A 158 -19.98 11.78 18.58
CA CYS A 158 -18.83 12.19 17.77
C CYS A 158 -19.33 12.10 16.33
N GLU A 159 -19.79 13.24 15.81
CA GLU A 159 -20.38 13.34 14.48
C GLU A 159 -19.31 13.12 13.39
N ASP A 160 -18.04 13.18 13.75
CA ASP A 160 -16.92 13.07 12.82
C ASP A 160 -16.70 11.64 12.32
N GLY A 161 -16.19 11.55 11.08
CA GLY A 161 -15.75 10.29 10.47
C GLY A 161 -14.30 9.95 10.83
N ALA A 162 -13.75 8.94 10.15
CA ALA A 162 -12.36 8.52 10.32
C ALA A 162 -11.36 9.59 9.84
N PHE A 163 -11.66 10.23 8.71
CA PHE A 163 -10.82 11.25 8.08
C PHE A 163 -11.54 12.58 7.88
N VAL A 164 -12.86 12.56 7.67
CA VAL A 164 -13.63 13.77 7.39
C VAL A 164 -14.51 14.16 8.57
N LYS A 165 -14.87 15.45 8.63
CA LYS A 165 -15.80 16.00 9.61
C LYS A 165 -17.21 15.44 9.36
N GLY A 166 -17.99 15.28 10.43
CA GLY A 166 -19.37 14.83 10.36
C GLY A 166 -20.36 15.92 9.91
N GLY A 167 -21.62 15.50 9.77
CA GLY A 167 -22.74 16.42 9.49
C GLY A 167 -22.80 16.94 8.05
N MET A 168 -21.90 16.53 7.15
CA MET A 168 -21.84 16.96 5.76
C MET A 168 -22.23 15.86 4.79
N LYS A 169 -22.79 16.26 3.65
CA LYS A 169 -22.96 15.42 2.47
C LYS A 169 -21.92 15.76 1.43
N PHE A 170 -21.56 14.77 0.64
CA PHE A 170 -20.55 14.89 -0.41
C PHE A 170 -21.14 14.44 -1.73
N ILE A 171 -20.66 15.05 -2.80
CA ILE A 171 -20.83 14.56 -4.16
C ILE A 171 -19.53 13.88 -4.57
N VAL A 172 -19.65 12.66 -5.09
CA VAL A 172 -18.57 11.85 -5.64
C VAL A 172 -18.89 11.59 -7.11
N THR A 173 -18.07 12.07 -8.03
CA THR A 173 -18.25 11.81 -9.47
C THR A 173 -17.81 10.40 -9.84
N ASP A 174 -18.20 9.93 -11.03
CA ASP A 174 -17.84 8.58 -11.50
C ASP A 174 -16.33 8.33 -11.52
N ASP A 175 -15.55 9.36 -11.81
CA ASP A 175 -14.09 9.38 -11.78
C ASP A 175 -13.49 9.68 -10.39
N LEU A 176 -14.28 9.52 -9.31
CA LEU A 176 -13.91 9.69 -7.91
C LEU A 176 -13.39 11.10 -7.52
N ASN A 177 -13.81 12.17 -8.20
CA ASN A 177 -13.66 13.51 -7.61
C ASN A 177 -14.65 13.68 -6.47
N VAL A 178 -14.17 14.15 -5.33
CA VAL A 178 -14.96 14.35 -4.11
C VAL A 178 -15.04 15.83 -3.75
N ALA A 179 -16.25 16.32 -3.48
CA ALA A 179 -16.46 17.67 -3.01
C ALA A 179 -17.67 17.76 -2.08
N PRO A 180 -17.75 18.76 -1.17
CA PRO A 180 -18.95 19.00 -0.37
C PRO A 180 -20.16 19.22 -1.26
N ALA A 181 -21.28 18.60 -0.91
CA ALA A 181 -22.52 18.73 -1.67
C ALA A 181 -23.05 20.16 -1.59
N SER A 182 -23.34 20.74 -2.76
CA SER A 182 -23.99 22.04 -2.89
C SER A 182 -24.84 22.09 -4.16
N THR A 183 -25.87 22.95 -4.15
CA THR A 183 -26.72 23.17 -5.33
C THR A 183 -25.90 23.69 -6.52
N SER A 184 -24.96 24.60 -6.26
CA SER A 184 -24.09 25.15 -7.29
C SER A 184 -23.21 24.07 -7.94
N LEU A 185 -22.62 23.17 -7.14
CA LEU A 185 -21.84 22.04 -7.66
C LEU A 185 -22.72 21.10 -8.49
N MET A 186 -23.91 20.77 -8.00
CA MET A 186 -24.85 19.91 -8.72
C MET A 186 -25.18 20.48 -10.10
N LEU A 187 -25.57 21.77 -10.16
CA LEU A 187 -25.88 22.44 -11.43
C LEU A 187 -24.66 22.44 -12.38
N SER A 188 -23.49 22.76 -11.86
CA SER A 188 -22.23 22.73 -12.63
C SER A 188 -21.91 21.33 -13.20
N LEU A 189 -22.24 20.27 -12.46
CA LEU A 189 -22.06 18.88 -12.93
C LEU A 189 -23.09 18.53 -14.01
N LEU A 190 -24.35 18.97 -13.88
CA LEU A 190 -25.34 18.76 -14.94
C LEU A 190 -24.93 19.45 -16.24
N ASP A 191 -24.39 20.67 -16.17
CA ASP A 191 -23.83 21.38 -17.33
C ASP A 191 -22.62 20.63 -17.90
N LYS A 192 -21.66 20.21 -17.04
CA LYS A 192 -20.47 19.45 -17.44
C LYS A 192 -20.83 18.15 -18.16
N PHE A 193 -21.83 17.44 -17.68
CA PHE A 193 -22.27 16.18 -18.27
C PHE A 193 -23.30 16.36 -19.39
N GLN A 194 -23.66 17.60 -19.74
CA GLN A 194 -24.62 17.93 -20.80
C GLN A 194 -25.98 17.26 -20.57
N VAL A 195 -26.51 17.37 -19.36
CA VAL A 195 -27.84 16.91 -18.98
C VAL A 195 -28.82 18.09 -18.99
N PRO A 196 -29.52 18.32 -20.10
CA PRO A 196 -30.43 19.49 -20.22
C PRO A 196 -31.71 19.31 -19.41
N ASP A 197 -32.14 18.08 -19.21
CA ASP A 197 -33.33 17.75 -18.43
C ASP A 197 -32.99 16.79 -17.29
N PRO A 198 -33.00 17.26 -16.03
CA PRO A 198 -32.76 16.41 -14.87
C PRO A 198 -33.75 15.24 -14.70
N SER A 199 -34.92 15.28 -15.37
CA SER A 199 -35.89 14.17 -15.32
C SER A 199 -35.39 12.90 -16.02
N CYS A 200 -34.35 13.01 -16.86
CA CYS A 200 -33.67 11.87 -17.50
C CYS A 200 -32.80 11.09 -16.51
N LEU A 201 -32.52 11.66 -15.34
CA LEU A 201 -31.70 10.99 -14.32
C LEU A 201 -32.54 10.02 -13.49
N GLU A 202 -32.02 8.83 -13.30
CA GLU A 202 -32.54 7.87 -12.33
C GLU A 202 -31.76 7.93 -11.03
N GLN A 203 -32.47 8.01 -9.93
CA GLN A 203 -31.86 7.90 -8.60
C GLN A 203 -31.98 6.46 -8.11
N MET A 204 -30.85 5.89 -7.73
CA MET A 204 -30.77 4.54 -7.15
C MET A 204 -29.92 4.55 -5.88
N THR A 205 -30.04 3.48 -5.09
CA THR A 205 -29.16 3.26 -3.94
C THR A 205 -28.31 2.03 -4.20
N LEU A 206 -26.99 2.20 -4.17
CA LEU A 206 -26.01 1.11 -4.19
C LEU A 206 -25.56 0.83 -2.76
N GLN A 207 -25.48 -0.46 -2.43
CA GLN A 207 -24.96 -0.91 -1.12
C GLN A 207 -23.55 -1.43 -1.29
N PHE A 208 -22.62 -0.90 -0.51
CA PHE A 208 -21.21 -1.27 -0.51
C PHE A 208 -20.88 -2.09 0.75
N SER A 209 -20.68 -3.39 0.58
CA SER A 209 -20.07 -4.29 1.55
C SER A 209 -18.55 -4.27 1.42
N SER A 210 -17.81 -4.98 2.28
CA SER A 210 -16.36 -5.11 2.21
C SER A 210 -15.89 -5.63 0.85
N VAL A 211 -16.56 -6.65 0.30
CA VAL A 211 -16.27 -7.24 -1.02
C VAL A 211 -16.44 -6.21 -2.13
N LYS A 212 -17.55 -5.44 -2.09
CA LYS A 212 -17.84 -4.42 -3.10
C LYS A 212 -16.88 -3.22 -3.02
N ILE A 213 -16.40 -2.88 -1.82
CA ILE A 213 -15.36 -1.86 -1.64
C ILE A 213 -14.01 -2.32 -2.22
N ILE A 214 -13.66 -3.59 -2.04
CA ILE A 214 -12.44 -4.16 -2.65
C ILE A 214 -12.55 -4.16 -4.19
N ASP A 215 -13.71 -4.48 -4.75
CA ASP A 215 -13.95 -4.35 -6.19
C ASP A 215 -13.86 -2.90 -6.67
N LEU A 216 -14.41 -1.94 -5.89
CA LEU A 216 -14.30 -0.52 -6.19
C LEU A 216 -12.83 -0.06 -6.15
N LEU A 217 -12.01 -0.54 -5.21
CA LEU A 217 -10.57 -0.30 -5.17
C LEU A 217 -9.89 -0.82 -6.46
N ARG A 218 -10.18 -2.05 -6.89
CA ARG A 218 -9.66 -2.59 -8.16
C ARG A 218 -10.00 -1.68 -9.34
N ARG A 219 -11.29 -1.31 -9.47
CA ARG A 219 -11.76 -0.45 -10.56
C ARG A 219 -11.12 0.94 -10.53
N SER A 220 -10.89 1.50 -9.34
CA SER A 220 -10.24 2.81 -9.19
C SER A 220 -8.77 2.81 -9.61
N LEU A 221 -8.11 1.65 -9.58
CA LEU A 221 -6.74 1.46 -10.06
C LEU A 221 -6.65 1.28 -11.58
N THR A 222 -7.71 0.76 -12.21
CA THR A 222 -7.66 0.28 -13.60
C THR A 222 -8.61 1.02 -14.55
N SER A 223 -9.58 1.77 -14.03
CA SER A 223 -10.64 2.43 -14.81
C SER A 223 -10.82 3.89 -14.41
N GLN A 224 -11.27 4.70 -15.39
CA GLN A 224 -11.66 6.09 -15.18
C GLN A 224 -13.15 6.22 -14.75
N ASN A 225 -13.92 5.13 -14.74
CA ASN A 225 -15.35 5.13 -14.43
C ASN A 225 -15.71 3.99 -13.46
N PRO A 226 -15.13 3.96 -12.24
CA PRO A 226 -15.30 2.86 -11.31
C PRO A 226 -16.72 2.69 -10.77
N LEU A 227 -17.50 3.77 -10.58
CA LEU A 227 -18.88 3.69 -10.11
C LEU A 227 -19.80 3.14 -11.20
N THR A 228 -19.63 3.56 -12.46
CA THR A 228 -20.36 2.99 -13.60
C THR A 228 -20.03 1.51 -13.77
N GLY A 229 -18.75 1.14 -13.71
CA GLY A 229 -18.34 -0.25 -13.80
C GLY A 229 -18.94 -1.12 -12.69
N HIS A 230 -19.05 -0.58 -11.47
CA HIS A 230 -19.70 -1.25 -10.36
C HIS A 230 -21.23 -1.34 -10.54
N TYR A 231 -21.87 -0.26 -11.03
CA TYR A 231 -23.30 -0.22 -11.30
C TYR A 231 -23.74 -1.23 -12.37
N LEU A 232 -22.95 -1.34 -13.46
CA LEU A 232 -23.26 -2.26 -14.56
C LEU A 232 -22.86 -3.71 -14.28
N ASP A 233 -22.17 -3.98 -13.18
CA ASP A 233 -21.56 -5.27 -12.84
C ASP A 233 -20.74 -5.89 -13.99
N VAL A 234 -20.09 -5.02 -14.77
CA VAL A 234 -19.22 -5.43 -15.88
C VAL A 234 -17.87 -5.82 -15.30
N ALA A 235 -17.36 -6.98 -15.67
CA ALA A 235 -15.99 -7.36 -15.30
C ALA A 235 -15.00 -6.28 -15.78
N PRO A 236 -13.94 -5.96 -14.98
CA PRO A 236 -12.88 -5.09 -15.47
C PRO A 236 -12.34 -5.60 -16.80
N ASP A 237 -12.09 -4.70 -17.73
CA ASP A 237 -11.57 -5.07 -19.06
C ASP A 237 -10.14 -5.62 -18.89
N ASP A 238 -9.99 -6.93 -19.09
CA ASP A 238 -8.71 -7.64 -19.03
C ASP A 238 -7.81 -7.37 -20.26
N SER A 239 -8.25 -6.52 -21.18
CA SER A 239 -7.44 -6.13 -22.32
C SER A 239 -6.23 -5.30 -21.86
N VAL A 240 -5.13 -6.00 -21.61
CA VAL A 240 -3.82 -5.43 -21.28
C VAL A 240 -3.28 -4.76 -22.55
N VAL A 241 -3.77 -3.57 -22.86
CA VAL A 241 -3.07 -2.72 -23.81
C VAL A 241 -1.92 -2.07 -23.03
N ASP A 242 -0.70 -2.57 -23.25
CA ASP A 242 0.53 -1.88 -22.84
C ASP A 242 0.56 -0.53 -23.57
N MET A 243 -0.16 0.44 -23.04
CA MET A 243 0.01 1.83 -23.44
C MET A 243 1.36 2.25 -22.90
N LEU A 244 2.37 2.25 -23.74
CA LEU A 244 3.66 2.88 -23.46
C LEU A 244 3.37 4.35 -23.14
N PRO A 245 3.53 4.79 -21.90
CA PRO A 245 3.37 6.20 -21.58
C PRO A 245 4.42 6.99 -22.35
N GLU A 246 4.04 8.15 -22.86
CA GLU A 246 5.02 9.11 -23.37
C GLU A 246 6.10 9.34 -22.32
N TYR A 247 7.36 9.13 -22.72
CA TYR A 247 8.51 9.38 -21.87
C TYR A 247 8.53 10.84 -21.45
N LEU A 248 8.28 11.10 -20.19
CA LEU A 248 8.65 12.36 -19.57
C LEU A 248 10.13 12.24 -19.20
N HIS A 249 11.02 12.62 -20.10
CA HIS A 249 12.38 12.94 -19.72
C HIS A 249 12.32 14.19 -18.84
N PRO A 250 12.71 14.13 -17.57
CA PRO A 250 13.08 15.35 -16.87
C PRO A 250 14.27 15.91 -17.63
N GLU A 251 14.20 17.19 -18.02
CA GLU A 251 15.35 17.89 -18.56
C GLU A 251 16.55 17.69 -17.63
N GLU A 252 17.68 17.34 -18.21
CA GLU A 252 18.95 17.18 -17.53
C GLU A 252 19.28 18.50 -16.81
N GLN A 253 18.98 18.58 -15.52
CA GLN A 253 19.65 19.53 -14.66
C GLN A 253 20.89 18.83 -14.11
N ASP A 254 22.01 19.14 -14.74
CA ASP A 254 23.35 18.89 -14.22
C ASP A 254 23.48 19.48 -12.82
N ASN A 255 23.33 18.66 -11.82
CA ASN A 255 23.88 18.89 -10.50
C ASN A 255 24.78 17.72 -10.14
N GLU A 256 26.08 17.99 -10.32
CA GLU A 256 27.17 17.15 -9.86
C GLU A 256 27.05 16.82 -8.37
N ALA A 257 27.44 15.57 -8.06
CA ALA A 257 27.79 15.06 -6.74
C ALA A 257 26.66 14.91 -5.71
N GLU A 258 25.75 13.97 -5.92
CA GLU A 258 25.12 13.29 -4.81
C GLU A 258 25.37 11.77 -4.90
N HIS A 259 25.93 11.23 -3.82
CA HIS A 259 26.37 9.85 -3.68
C HIS A 259 25.35 8.85 -4.24
N SER A 260 25.78 8.07 -5.22
CA SER A 260 25.05 6.96 -5.82
C SER A 260 24.56 5.98 -4.74
N LEU A 261 23.28 6.07 -4.39
CA LEU A 261 22.60 5.11 -3.51
C LEU A 261 22.43 3.72 -4.17
N VAL A 262 22.73 3.60 -5.46
CA VAL A 262 22.68 2.33 -6.20
C VAL A 262 23.92 2.25 -7.09
N ASN A 263 25.05 1.92 -6.48
CA ASN A 263 26.29 1.56 -7.23
C ASN A 263 26.20 0.13 -7.81
N ALA A 264 25.03 -0.38 -8.07
CA ALA A 264 24.87 -1.73 -8.60
C ALA A 264 24.98 -1.72 -10.12
N SER A 265 26.11 -2.16 -10.66
CA SER A 265 26.15 -2.58 -12.06
C SER A 265 25.26 -3.82 -12.20
N LEU A 266 24.25 -3.72 -13.08
CA LEU A 266 23.37 -4.81 -13.45
C LEU A 266 23.96 -5.54 -14.65
N ARG A 267 23.93 -6.87 -14.62
CA ARG A 267 24.25 -7.66 -15.80
C ARG A 267 22.97 -8.10 -16.47
N VAL A 268 22.67 -7.51 -17.63
CA VAL A 268 21.40 -7.63 -18.32
C VAL A 268 21.51 -8.59 -19.50
N LEU A 269 20.69 -9.65 -19.53
CA LEU A 269 20.50 -10.49 -20.71
C LEU A 269 19.33 -9.98 -21.53
N GLN A 270 19.58 -9.59 -22.77
CA GLN A 270 18.59 -9.03 -23.68
C GLN A 270 18.70 -9.56 -25.09
N THR A 271 17.68 -9.30 -25.91
CA THR A 271 17.72 -9.62 -27.34
C THR A 271 18.67 -8.64 -28.09
N LYS A 272 19.42 -9.15 -29.08
CA LYS A 272 20.33 -8.34 -29.91
C LYS A 272 19.63 -7.19 -30.64
N ASN A 273 18.36 -7.38 -31.01
CA ASN A 273 17.57 -6.36 -31.66
C ASN A 273 16.99 -5.32 -30.70
N ASN A 274 17.38 -5.35 -29.42
CA ASN A 274 16.88 -4.46 -28.35
C ASN A 274 15.33 -4.43 -28.25
N SER A 275 14.67 -5.58 -28.44
CA SER A 275 13.21 -5.65 -28.37
C SER A 275 12.70 -6.10 -27.00
N LYS A 276 13.50 -6.81 -26.23
CA LYS A 276 13.13 -7.35 -24.91
C LYS A 276 14.33 -7.60 -24.03
N VAL A 277 14.22 -7.24 -22.75
CA VAL A 277 15.07 -7.73 -21.67
C VAL A 277 14.50 -9.07 -21.20
N LEU A 278 15.34 -10.08 -21.01
CA LEU A 278 14.92 -11.36 -20.44
C LEU A 278 14.98 -11.27 -18.90
N TYR A 279 16.18 -10.92 -18.41
CA TYR A 279 16.42 -10.72 -16.99
C TYR A 279 17.63 -9.82 -16.75
N ALA A 280 17.75 -9.34 -15.52
CA ALA A 280 18.96 -8.74 -14.99
C ALA A 280 19.49 -9.57 -13.82
N GLU A 281 20.82 -9.81 -13.78
CA GLU A 281 21.50 -10.33 -12.60
C GLU A 281 21.80 -9.16 -11.65
N VAL A 282 21.37 -9.29 -10.40
CA VAL A 282 21.38 -8.21 -9.42
C VAL A 282 21.87 -8.67 -8.05
N GLY A 283 22.28 -7.72 -7.22
CA GLY A 283 22.55 -7.94 -5.79
C GLY A 283 21.31 -7.79 -4.92
N GLY A 284 21.48 -8.05 -3.61
CA GLY A 284 20.44 -7.91 -2.60
C GLY A 284 19.88 -6.49 -2.51
N ASP A 285 20.73 -5.46 -2.64
CA ASP A 285 20.31 -4.05 -2.58
C ASP A 285 19.27 -3.67 -3.64
N PHE A 286 19.44 -4.22 -4.85
CA PHE A 286 18.47 -3.99 -5.93
C PHE A 286 17.15 -4.74 -5.67
N VAL A 287 17.22 -5.94 -5.11
CA VAL A 287 16.02 -6.68 -4.69
C VAL A 287 15.30 -5.94 -3.57
N ASP A 288 16.03 -5.41 -2.61
CA ASP A 288 15.47 -4.58 -1.53
C ASP A 288 14.80 -3.30 -2.06
N LEU A 289 15.39 -2.68 -3.08
CA LEU A 289 14.78 -1.54 -3.76
C LEU A 289 13.40 -1.91 -4.33
N LEU A 290 13.31 -3.03 -5.03
CA LEU A 290 12.05 -3.49 -5.63
C LEU A 290 11.03 -3.92 -4.57
N PHE A 291 11.44 -4.72 -3.61
CA PHE A 291 10.55 -5.22 -2.55
C PHE A 291 10.07 -4.09 -1.63
N GLY A 292 10.91 -3.09 -1.38
CA GLY A 292 10.52 -1.90 -0.64
C GLY A 292 9.33 -1.17 -1.25
N LEU A 293 9.07 -1.31 -2.56
CA LEU A 293 7.88 -0.74 -3.21
C LEU A 293 6.57 -1.26 -2.60
N LEU A 294 6.55 -2.53 -2.17
CA LEU A 294 5.35 -3.14 -1.56
C LEU A 294 4.94 -2.47 -0.23
N THR A 295 5.85 -1.78 0.43
CA THR A 295 5.58 -1.10 1.70
C THR A 295 5.06 0.33 1.51
N ILE A 296 5.20 0.90 0.31
CA ILE A 296 4.84 2.30 0.03
C ILE A 296 3.33 2.48 0.04
N PRO A 297 2.79 3.49 0.74
CA PRO A 297 1.37 3.85 0.67
C PRO A 297 0.98 4.34 -0.73
N LEU A 298 -0.19 3.94 -1.18
CA LEU A 298 -0.72 4.29 -2.51
C LEU A 298 -0.76 5.81 -2.74
N GLY A 299 -1.14 6.59 -1.71
CA GLY A 299 -1.16 8.06 -1.80
C GLY A 299 0.21 8.69 -1.98
N SER A 300 1.29 8.06 -1.47
CA SER A 300 2.66 8.52 -1.71
C SER A 300 3.09 8.30 -3.15
N ILE A 301 2.64 7.21 -3.77
CA ILE A 301 2.81 6.96 -5.20
C ILE A 301 2.09 8.02 -6.04
N VAL A 302 0.82 8.29 -5.72
CA VAL A 302 0.03 9.32 -6.42
C VAL A 302 0.65 10.71 -6.23
N LYS A 303 1.15 11.03 -5.03
CA LYS A 303 1.87 12.28 -4.76
C LYS A 303 3.11 12.46 -5.65
N THR A 304 3.88 11.37 -5.85
CA THR A 304 5.15 11.41 -6.59
C THR A 304 4.93 11.44 -8.11
N TYR A 305 4.01 10.61 -8.62
CA TYR A 305 3.86 10.39 -10.06
C TYR A 305 2.56 10.97 -10.64
N GLY A 306 1.61 11.42 -9.81
CA GLY A 306 0.33 11.98 -10.26
C GLY A 306 -0.44 11.01 -11.17
N LYS A 307 -0.98 11.54 -12.26
CA LYS A 307 -1.73 10.76 -13.27
C LYS A 307 -0.93 9.65 -13.93
N SER A 308 0.39 9.73 -13.91
CA SER A 308 1.26 8.69 -14.48
C SER A 308 1.49 7.50 -13.54
N ALA A 309 0.88 7.49 -12.35
CA ALA A 309 0.98 6.42 -11.36
C ALA A 309 0.09 5.22 -11.66
N SER A 310 -1.04 5.42 -12.37
CA SER A 310 -1.99 4.35 -12.65
C SER A 310 -2.82 4.66 -13.91
N LYS A 311 -3.48 3.63 -14.44
CA LYS A 311 -4.47 3.78 -15.53
C LYS A 311 -5.83 4.25 -15.00
N GLY A 312 -6.05 4.18 -13.70
CA GLY A 312 -7.29 4.53 -13.02
C GLY A 312 -7.38 6.00 -12.62
N CYS A 313 -8.23 6.29 -11.66
CA CYS A 313 -8.63 7.64 -11.25
C CYS A 313 -8.31 8.00 -9.80
N LEU A 314 -7.39 7.27 -9.15
CA LEU A 314 -7.02 7.52 -7.74
C LEU A 314 -6.37 8.88 -7.51
N ASP A 315 -5.73 9.46 -8.52
CA ASP A 315 -5.19 10.80 -8.51
C ASP A 315 -6.29 11.86 -8.27
N ASN A 316 -7.51 11.61 -8.70
CA ASN A 316 -8.66 12.47 -8.43
C ASN A 316 -9.03 12.51 -6.94
N LEU A 317 -8.90 11.38 -6.22
CA LEU A 317 -9.08 11.38 -4.76
C LEU A 317 -8.03 12.27 -4.09
N TYR A 318 -6.77 12.11 -4.46
CA TYR A 318 -5.68 12.92 -3.91
C TYR A 318 -5.87 14.41 -4.22
N THR A 319 -6.23 14.74 -5.46
CA THR A 319 -6.52 16.11 -5.88
C THR A 319 -7.71 16.70 -5.12
N SER A 320 -8.74 15.89 -4.85
CA SER A 320 -9.90 16.32 -4.05
C SER A 320 -9.50 16.64 -2.61
N ILE A 321 -8.66 15.80 -2.00
CA ILE A 321 -8.13 16.03 -0.65
C ILE A 321 -7.31 17.31 -0.57
N ALA A 322 -6.47 17.57 -1.57
CA ALA A 322 -5.66 18.79 -1.65
C ALA A 322 -6.48 20.05 -1.97
N GLY A 323 -7.64 19.89 -2.59
CA GLY A 323 -8.49 20.97 -3.12
C GLY A 323 -9.88 21.03 -2.51
N SER A 324 -10.88 20.52 -3.24
CA SER A 324 -12.31 20.67 -2.95
C SER A 324 -12.75 20.15 -1.58
N ALA A 325 -12.18 19.03 -1.13
CA ALA A 325 -12.51 18.41 0.15
C ALA A 325 -11.59 18.84 1.31
N HIS A 326 -10.55 19.65 1.06
CA HIS A 326 -9.55 20.00 2.09
C HIS A 326 -10.17 20.60 3.36
N GLY A 327 -11.13 21.51 3.24
CA GLY A 327 -11.82 22.13 4.37
C GLY A 327 -12.72 21.19 5.18
N CYS A 328 -13.03 20.02 4.60
CA CYS A 328 -13.88 19.00 5.22
C CYS A 328 -13.08 17.96 6.02
N LEU A 329 -11.75 17.96 5.89
CA LEU A 329 -10.88 17.03 6.60
C LEU A 329 -10.78 17.37 8.08
N ARG A 330 -10.60 16.35 8.89
CA ARG A 330 -10.14 16.50 10.27
C ARG A 330 -8.69 17.00 10.25
N PRO A 331 -8.34 18.04 11.04
CA PRO A 331 -7.01 18.64 11.00
C PRO A 331 -5.86 17.64 11.20
N GLU A 332 -6.05 16.69 12.11
CA GLU A 332 -5.08 15.62 12.41
C GLU A 332 -4.91 14.58 11.29
N CYS A 333 -5.84 14.53 10.34
CA CYS A 333 -5.82 13.57 9.23
C CYS A 333 -5.25 14.17 7.93
N GLN A 334 -5.10 15.49 7.84
CA GLN A 334 -4.63 16.15 6.61
C GLN A 334 -3.27 15.62 6.16
N ASN A 335 -2.28 15.60 7.08
CA ASN A 335 -0.95 15.11 6.75
C ASN A 335 -0.93 13.61 6.46
N LEU A 336 -1.77 12.81 7.14
CA LEU A 336 -1.89 11.37 6.88
C LEU A 336 -2.34 11.04 5.45
N LEU A 337 -3.16 11.91 4.86
CA LEU A 337 -3.71 11.73 3.52
C LEU A 337 -2.86 12.42 2.44
N LEU A 338 -2.33 13.63 2.70
CA LEU A 338 -1.54 14.40 1.73
C LEU A 338 -0.06 13.99 1.68
N SER A 339 0.45 13.41 2.75
CA SER A 339 1.81 12.88 2.84
C SER A 339 1.79 11.57 3.62
N PRO A 340 1.18 10.50 3.08
CA PRO A 340 1.11 9.23 3.77
C PRO A 340 2.51 8.72 4.10
N MET A 341 2.70 8.33 5.35
CA MET A 341 3.98 7.85 5.89
C MET A 341 4.00 6.32 5.97
N LEU A 342 5.18 5.77 6.13
CA LEU A 342 5.38 4.37 6.46
C LEU A 342 5.17 4.11 7.95
N ALA A 343 4.80 2.88 8.29
CA ALA A 343 4.90 2.41 9.67
C ALA A 343 6.38 2.39 10.13
N PRO A 344 6.67 2.44 11.45
CA PRO A 344 8.03 2.38 11.95
C PRO A 344 8.79 1.16 11.44
N TYR A 345 10.04 1.38 11.03
CA TYR A 345 10.96 0.37 10.51
C TYR A 345 10.62 -0.22 9.13
N PHE A 346 9.63 0.33 8.41
CA PHE A 346 9.30 -0.10 7.04
C PHE A 346 10.06 0.68 5.96
N GLY A 347 10.79 1.73 6.33
CA GLY A 347 11.51 2.57 5.39
C GLY A 347 12.83 1.96 4.96
N TYR A 348 12.90 1.39 3.74
CA TYR A 348 14.14 0.95 3.08
C TYR A 348 13.96 0.89 1.56
N GLY A 349 15.08 0.99 0.82
CA GLY A 349 15.07 0.88 -0.63
C GLY A 349 14.18 1.93 -1.31
N ALA A 350 13.01 1.53 -1.85
CA ALA A 350 12.12 2.42 -2.59
C ALA A 350 11.66 3.64 -1.79
N SER A 351 11.47 3.54 -0.48
CA SER A 351 11.04 4.68 0.34
C SER A 351 12.05 5.81 0.37
N LYS A 352 13.34 5.49 0.43
CA LYS A 352 14.43 6.48 0.36
C LYS A 352 14.45 7.17 -1.01
N MET A 353 14.24 6.42 -2.09
CA MET A 353 14.18 6.96 -3.45
C MET A 353 12.97 7.87 -3.66
N LEU A 354 11.81 7.46 -3.18
CA LEU A 354 10.54 8.20 -3.28
C LEU A 354 10.37 9.27 -2.20
N GLN A 355 11.35 9.42 -1.29
CA GLN A 355 11.33 10.37 -0.18
C GLN A 355 10.06 10.24 0.70
N VAL A 356 9.65 9.00 0.96
CA VAL A 356 8.52 8.71 1.85
C VAL A 356 9.03 8.60 3.27
N GLU A 357 8.51 9.45 4.14
CA GLU A 357 8.86 9.49 5.55
C GLU A 357 8.28 8.30 6.33
N GLU A 358 8.87 8.02 7.46
CA GLU A 358 8.52 6.93 8.36
C GLU A 358 8.07 7.48 9.71
N LEU A 359 7.03 6.88 10.30
CA LEU A 359 6.61 7.23 11.65
C LEU A 359 7.70 6.88 12.66
N ALA A 360 7.82 7.70 13.69
CA ALA A 360 8.71 7.38 14.81
C ALA A 360 8.26 6.08 15.51
N PRO A 361 9.22 5.26 15.97
CA PRO A 361 8.92 4.05 16.75
C PRO A 361 8.11 4.37 18.01
N ASP A 362 7.17 3.50 18.33
CA ASP A 362 6.34 3.68 19.52
C ASP A 362 7.08 3.30 20.81
N LYS A 363 6.74 4.04 21.84
CA LYS A 363 7.06 3.69 23.22
C LYS A 363 5.76 3.32 23.92
N LEU A 364 5.66 2.08 24.35
CA LEU A 364 4.50 1.61 25.11
C LEU A 364 4.81 1.70 26.61
N ASP A 365 4.01 2.47 27.34
CA ASP A 365 4.02 2.44 28.79
C ASP A 365 3.23 1.22 29.26
N ILE A 366 3.92 0.24 29.81
CA ILE A 366 3.33 -1.00 30.30
C ILE A 366 3.58 -1.12 31.78
N ASN A 367 2.50 -1.35 32.54
CA ASN A 367 2.60 -1.76 33.93
C ASN A 367 2.76 -3.28 33.96
N ALA A 368 3.98 -3.76 34.18
CA ALA A 368 4.23 -5.17 34.41
C ALA A 368 3.74 -5.55 35.82
N CYS A 369 2.61 -6.24 35.90
CA CYS A 369 2.12 -6.78 37.16
C CYS A 369 2.75 -8.13 37.45
N PHE A 370 3.78 -8.16 38.31
CA PHE A 370 4.46 -9.38 38.71
C PHE A 370 3.55 -10.39 39.47
N LYS A 371 2.47 -9.96 40.11
CA LYS A 371 1.53 -10.85 40.79
C LYS A 371 0.62 -11.64 39.87
N CYS A 372 0.15 -11.03 38.78
CA CYS A 372 -0.60 -11.76 37.77
C CYS A 372 0.27 -12.83 37.08
N PHE A 373 1.57 -12.63 37.09
CA PHE A 373 2.58 -13.50 36.53
C PHE A 373 2.82 -14.79 37.36
N LYS A 374 2.84 -14.67 38.71
CA LYS A 374 3.14 -15.80 39.62
C LYS A 374 1.97 -16.75 39.83
N SER A 375 0.74 -16.33 39.66
CA SER A 375 -0.43 -17.12 40.05
C SER A 375 -0.98 -18.07 38.95
N ARG A 376 -0.45 -18.01 37.74
CA ARG A 376 -0.99 -18.80 36.64
C ARG A 376 0.13 -19.34 35.74
N GLY A 377 0.49 -20.59 35.94
CA GLY A 377 1.57 -21.26 35.20
C GLY A 377 1.60 -20.98 33.70
N PHE A 378 2.75 -20.73 33.19
CA PHE A 378 3.39 -20.77 31.88
C PHE A 378 2.61 -20.42 30.60
N ALA A 379 1.30 -20.12 30.61
CA ALA A 379 0.53 -20.12 29.36
C ALA A 379 0.17 -18.75 28.77
N ASN A 380 0.19 -17.66 29.52
CA ASN A 380 -0.27 -16.37 28.98
C ASN A 380 0.46 -15.18 29.63
N HIS A 381 1.28 -14.49 28.84
CA HIS A 381 1.82 -13.18 29.18
C HIS A 381 0.75 -12.12 28.95
N TYR A 382 0.35 -11.42 30.00
CA TYR A 382 -0.57 -10.30 29.90
C TYR A 382 0.17 -9.00 30.15
N LEU A 383 0.14 -8.13 29.15
CA LEU A 383 0.48 -6.73 29.33
C LEU A 383 -0.72 -6.04 29.99
N CYS A 384 -0.58 -5.67 31.25
CA CYS A 384 -1.61 -4.89 31.93
C CYS A 384 -1.44 -3.42 31.56
N HIS A 385 -2.36 -2.89 30.77
CA HIS A 385 -2.44 -1.46 30.51
C HIS A 385 -2.80 -0.67 31.76
N VAL A 386 -2.44 0.61 31.79
CA VAL A 386 -2.81 1.58 32.82
C VAL A 386 -4.34 1.73 32.93
N GLU A 387 -5.09 1.29 31.92
CA GLU A 387 -6.54 1.30 31.92
C GLU A 387 -7.14 -0.06 32.32
N PRO A 388 -8.25 -0.06 33.06
CA PRO A 388 -8.71 -1.17 33.89
C PRO A 388 -9.46 -2.28 33.15
N TRP A 389 -9.11 -2.61 31.90
CA TRP A 389 -9.75 -3.68 31.15
C TRP A 389 -8.90 -4.96 31.11
N CYS A 390 -9.42 -6.03 31.67
CA CYS A 390 -8.82 -7.35 31.56
C CYS A 390 -9.63 -8.23 30.61
N ASN A 391 -9.10 -8.56 29.45
CA ASN A 391 -9.73 -9.40 28.43
C ASN A 391 -10.08 -10.82 28.91
N TYR A 392 -9.38 -11.31 29.96
CA TYR A 392 -9.63 -12.63 30.53
C TYR A 392 -10.92 -12.70 31.33
N GLN A 393 -11.29 -11.63 32.06
CA GLN A 393 -12.49 -11.63 32.91
C GLN A 393 -13.68 -10.91 32.25
N LYS A 394 -13.52 -10.33 31.05
CA LYS A 394 -14.54 -9.53 30.34
C LYS A 394 -15.26 -8.50 31.26
N ARG A 395 -14.54 -7.96 32.22
CA ARG A 395 -15.03 -6.92 33.14
C ARG A 395 -13.86 -6.01 33.54
N TYR A 396 -14.19 -4.78 33.89
CA TYR A 396 -13.23 -3.88 34.52
C TYR A 396 -12.79 -4.50 35.85
N VAL A 397 -11.53 -4.96 35.88
CA VAL A 397 -10.98 -5.50 37.13
C VAL A 397 -10.45 -4.33 37.94
N LYS A 398 -11.00 -4.18 39.13
CA LYS A 398 -10.46 -3.28 40.12
C LYS A 398 -9.07 -3.81 40.52
N ILE A 399 -8.11 -3.55 39.64
CA ILE A 399 -6.73 -3.15 39.92
C ILE A 399 -5.87 -4.06 40.77
N CYS A 400 -4.75 -4.49 40.21
CA CYS A 400 -3.55 -4.70 41.00
C CYS A 400 -3.03 -3.33 41.49
N TYR A 401 -3.43 -2.90 42.66
CA TYR A 401 -2.99 -1.64 43.32
C TYR A 401 -1.60 -1.70 43.91
N GLU A 402 -0.84 -2.75 43.69
CA GLU A 402 0.58 -2.67 44.04
C GLU A 402 1.26 -1.83 42.96
N LYS A 403 1.83 -0.70 43.36
CA LYS A 403 2.69 0.17 42.57
C LYS A 403 3.81 -0.67 41.92
N GLY A 404 3.48 -1.38 40.84
CA GLY A 404 4.45 -2.00 39.96
C GLY A 404 5.24 -0.87 39.28
N LYS A 405 6.54 -1.05 39.14
CA LYS A 405 7.37 -0.13 38.37
C LYS A 405 6.79 -0.10 36.96
N THR A 406 6.36 1.06 36.49
CA THR A 406 6.00 1.29 35.12
C THR A 406 7.25 1.04 34.28
N THR A 407 7.22 0.07 33.40
CA THR A 407 8.34 -0.22 32.51
C THR A 407 7.94 0.26 31.11
N LYS A 408 8.83 1.03 30.46
CA LYS A 408 8.64 1.46 29.09
C LYS A 408 9.19 0.37 28.17
N LEU A 409 8.32 -0.20 27.34
CA LEU A 409 8.76 -1.07 26.26
C LEU A 409 9.16 -0.22 25.07
N CYS A 410 10.32 -0.55 24.50
CA CYS A 410 10.76 0.03 23.24
C CYS A 410 10.43 -0.93 22.09
N GLU A 411 9.95 -0.39 20.99
CA GLU A 411 9.76 -1.14 19.76
C GLU A 411 11.13 -1.45 19.15
N LEU A 412 11.38 -2.72 18.84
CA LEU A 412 12.59 -3.17 18.16
C LEU A 412 12.41 -3.10 16.65
N ASP A 413 13.47 -2.74 15.93
CA ASP A 413 13.50 -2.88 14.48
C ASP A 413 13.44 -4.37 14.10
N PRO A 414 12.34 -4.83 13.48
CA PRO A 414 12.19 -6.23 13.14
C PRO A 414 13.14 -6.71 12.03
N LYS A 415 13.91 -5.82 11.40
CA LYS A 415 14.90 -6.15 10.37
C LYS A 415 16.31 -6.39 10.95
N THR A 416 16.57 -5.98 12.19
CA THR A 416 17.91 -6.11 12.77
C THR A 416 18.02 -7.35 13.64
N PRO A 417 18.87 -8.33 13.32
CA PRO A 417 19.28 -9.33 14.27
C PRO A 417 20.25 -8.68 15.29
N GLU A 418 20.01 -8.84 16.58
CA GLU A 418 20.96 -8.52 17.66
C GLU A 418 21.49 -7.06 17.73
N GLY A 419 20.64 -6.04 17.58
CA GLY A 419 21.02 -4.65 17.92
C GLY A 419 22.23 -4.08 17.16
N GLY A 420 22.58 -4.66 16.00
CA GLY A 420 23.70 -4.24 15.17
C GLY A 420 23.44 -2.91 14.45
N CYS A 421 24.50 -2.09 14.31
CA CYS A 421 24.48 -0.83 13.56
C CYS A 421 24.49 -1.01 12.03
N GLU A 422 24.25 -2.22 11.51
CA GLU A 422 24.21 -2.45 10.07
C GLU A 422 22.91 -1.92 9.46
N GLU A 423 22.97 -1.38 8.24
CA GLU A 423 21.78 -0.90 7.53
C GLU A 423 20.71 -2.00 7.46
N ALA A 424 19.52 -1.64 7.91
CA ALA A 424 18.40 -2.57 8.00
C ALA A 424 17.84 -2.88 6.61
N ALA A 425 18.14 -4.06 6.06
CA ALA A 425 17.68 -4.57 4.77
C ALA A 425 16.65 -5.69 4.96
N TYR A 426 15.81 -5.95 3.96
CA TYR A 426 14.88 -7.09 3.97
C TYR A 426 15.57 -8.40 3.57
N VAL A 427 16.41 -8.34 2.54
CA VAL A 427 17.12 -9.49 1.97
C VAL A 427 18.53 -9.55 2.54
N LYS A 428 19.07 -10.77 2.71
CA LYS A 428 20.45 -10.94 3.14
C LYS A 428 21.41 -10.27 2.15
N GLN A 429 22.25 -9.43 2.69
CA GLN A 429 23.34 -8.83 1.93
C GLN A 429 24.53 -9.82 1.82
N GLY A 430 25.27 -9.76 0.74
CA GLY A 430 26.44 -10.62 0.54
C GLY A 430 26.63 -11.08 -0.91
N PRO A 431 27.35 -12.18 -1.11
CA PRO A 431 27.68 -12.67 -2.46
C PRO A 431 26.47 -13.29 -3.20
N GLN A 432 25.36 -13.49 -2.50
CA GLN A 432 24.14 -14.03 -3.11
C GLN A 432 23.65 -13.10 -4.21
N LYS A 433 23.42 -13.65 -5.40
CA LYS A 433 22.85 -12.96 -6.55
C LYS A 433 21.44 -13.45 -6.84
N PHE A 434 20.70 -12.60 -7.49
CA PHE A 434 19.33 -12.86 -7.93
C PHE A 434 19.21 -12.58 -9.43
N ILE A 435 18.22 -13.17 -10.07
CA ILE A 435 17.75 -12.74 -11.38
C ILE A 435 16.39 -12.07 -11.20
N VAL A 436 16.21 -10.96 -11.91
CA VAL A 436 14.95 -10.22 -11.99
C VAL A 436 14.51 -10.22 -13.44
N THR A 437 13.34 -10.78 -13.73
CA THR A 437 12.78 -10.85 -15.09
C THR A 437 12.18 -9.49 -15.50
N ASP A 438 11.78 -9.37 -16.77
CA ASP A 438 11.23 -8.13 -17.34
C ASP A 438 9.97 -7.62 -16.62
N ASP A 439 9.17 -8.54 -16.08
CA ASP A 439 7.99 -8.30 -15.26
C ASP A 439 8.28 -8.22 -13.75
N LEU A 440 9.56 -8.08 -13.39
CA LEU A 440 10.07 -7.96 -12.02
C LEU A 440 9.85 -9.20 -11.14
N HIS A 441 9.69 -10.39 -11.72
CA HIS A 441 9.73 -11.62 -10.94
C HIS A 441 11.16 -11.89 -10.46
N VAL A 442 11.36 -12.11 -9.16
CA VAL A 442 12.67 -12.26 -8.52
C VAL A 442 12.91 -13.73 -8.16
N LEU A 443 14.02 -14.27 -8.62
CA LEU A 443 14.46 -15.64 -8.34
C LEU A 443 15.90 -15.64 -7.85
N PRO A 444 16.33 -16.61 -7.03
CA PRO A 444 17.74 -16.79 -6.72
C PRO A 444 18.49 -17.17 -7.99
N LEU A 445 19.69 -16.60 -8.18
CA LEU A 445 20.54 -16.91 -9.33
C LEU A 445 20.97 -18.38 -9.25
N SER A 446 20.59 -19.16 -10.24
CA SER A 446 21.06 -20.52 -10.45
C SER A 446 21.06 -20.84 -11.95
N LEU A 447 21.85 -21.85 -12.36
CA LEU A 447 21.82 -22.32 -13.76
C LEU A 447 20.44 -22.80 -14.18
N ALA A 448 19.69 -23.41 -13.26
CA ALA A 448 18.34 -23.89 -13.54
C ALA A 448 17.38 -22.71 -13.78
N SER A 449 17.37 -21.71 -12.90
CA SER A 449 16.48 -20.54 -13.06
C SER A 449 16.81 -19.72 -14.32
N THR A 450 18.09 -19.50 -14.62
CA THR A 450 18.49 -18.79 -15.84
C THR A 450 18.13 -19.55 -17.13
N LEU A 451 18.34 -20.87 -17.17
CA LEU A 451 17.96 -21.71 -18.31
C LEU A 451 16.43 -21.72 -18.48
N GLN A 452 15.69 -21.83 -17.39
CA GLN A 452 14.22 -21.80 -17.45
C GLN A 452 13.70 -20.51 -18.12
N VAL A 453 14.20 -19.32 -17.69
CA VAL A 453 13.79 -18.04 -18.29
C VAL A 453 14.12 -17.98 -19.78
N VAL A 454 15.28 -18.50 -20.21
CA VAL A 454 15.67 -18.53 -21.63
C VAL A 454 14.79 -19.49 -22.42
N ILE A 455 14.45 -20.66 -21.87
CA ILE A 455 13.56 -21.64 -22.51
C ILE A 455 12.14 -21.08 -22.68
N GLU A 456 11.61 -20.46 -21.63
CA GLU A 456 10.27 -19.84 -21.67
C GLU A 456 10.19 -18.71 -22.67
N ALA A 457 11.27 -17.96 -22.86
CA ALA A 457 11.37 -16.91 -23.88
C ALA A 457 11.36 -17.45 -25.31
N LYS A 458 11.58 -18.76 -25.54
CA LYS A 458 11.63 -19.42 -26.86
C LYS A 458 12.65 -18.77 -27.83
N LEU A 459 13.77 -18.26 -27.28
CA LEU A 459 14.82 -17.57 -28.05
C LEU A 459 16.06 -18.44 -28.20
N GLN A 460 16.80 -18.25 -29.31
CA GLN A 460 18.04 -18.97 -29.54
C GLN A 460 19.22 -18.18 -28.94
N ARG A 461 20.26 -18.88 -28.47
CA ARG A 461 21.45 -18.26 -27.89
C ARG A 461 22.09 -17.19 -28.81
N LYS A 462 22.06 -17.40 -30.13
CA LYS A 462 22.58 -16.45 -31.12
C LYS A 462 21.86 -15.10 -31.12
N ASP A 463 20.62 -15.05 -30.66
CA ASP A 463 19.77 -13.84 -30.63
C ASP A 463 19.91 -13.04 -29.33
N LEU A 464 20.71 -13.54 -28.39
CA LEU A 464 20.89 -12.97 -27.07
C LEU A 464 22.25 -12.30 -26.94
N VAL A 465 22.26 -11.21 -26.17
CA VAL A 465 23.47 -10.45 -25.80
C VAL A 465 23.41 -10.07 -24.32
N GLU A 466 24.54 -10.15 -23.66
CA GLU A 466 24.73 -9.70 -22.28
C GLU A 466 25.37 -8.31 -22.28
N LYS A 467 24.90 -7.43 -21.40
CA LYS A 467 25.42 -6.07 -21.22
C LYS A 467 25.52 -5.74 -19.74
N GLU A 468 26.54 -5.01 -19.35
CA GLU A 468 26.61 -4.36 -18.05
C GLU A 468 25.99 -2.96 -18.16
N VAL A 469 25.09 -2.64 -17.21
CA VAL A 469 24.37 -1.37 -17.15
C VAL A 469 24.41 -0.86 -15.71
N ALA A 470 24.77 0.40 -15.53
CA ALA A 470 24.59 1.12 -14.28
C ALA A 470 23.35 1.99 -14.37
N LEU A 471 22.47 1.94 -13.37
CA LEU A 471 21.28 2.77 -13.34
C LEU A 471 21.57 4.11 -12.66
N THR A 472 21.15 5.17 -13.31
CA THR A 472 21.11 6.52 -12.72
C THR A 472 19.87 6.66 -11.81
N LYS A 473 19.88 7.63 -10.89
CA LYS A 473 18.73 7.92 -10.03
C LYS A 473 17.42 8.17 -10.81
N PRO A 474 17.41 8.97 -11.91
CA PRO A 474 16.21 9.10 -12.74
C PRO A 474 15.72 7.77 -13.33
N GLN A 475 16.64 6.90 -13.78
CA GLN A 475 16.27 5.58 -14.31
C GLN A 475 15.68 4.66 -13.23
N VAL A 476 16.18 4.74 -11.99
CA VAL A 476 15.59 4.01 -10.85
C VAL A 476 14.19 4.53 -10.57
N MET A 477 13.97 5.85 -10.54
CA MET A 477 12.64 6.44 -10.36
C MET A 477 11.67 6.00 -11.47
N GLU A 478 12.16 5.97 -12.71
CA GLU A 478 11.36 5.50 -13.85
C GLU A 478 11.08 3.99 -13.76
N LEU A 479 12.01 3.18 -13.24
CA LEU A 479 11.79 1.75 -13.00
C LEU A 479 10.67 1.51 -11.97
N LEU A 480 10.69 2.27 -10.87
CA LEU A 480 9.63 2.19 -9.86
C LEU A 480 8.27 2.61 -10.45
N ARG A 481 8.23 3.64 -11.31
CA ARG A 481 7.03 4.03 -12.04
C ARG A 481 6.59 2.94 -13.03
N ALA A 482 7.52 2.41 -13.83
CA ALA A 482 7.25 1.36 -14.80
C ALA A 482 6.69 0.09 -14.12
N ALA A 483 7.17 -0.23 -12.92
CA ALA A 483 6.65 -1.33 -12.11
C ALA A 483 5.15 -1.21 -11.80
N LEU A 484 4.59 -0.01 -11.82
CA LEU A 484 3.18 0.26 -11.53
C LEU A 484 2.28 0.27 -12.77
N VAL A 485 2.84 0.53 -13.96
CA VAL A 485 2.03 0.81 -15.15
C VAL A 485 2.23 -0.16 -16.30
N THR A 486 3.28 -0.99 -16.26
CA THR A 486 3.61 -1.95 -17.32
C THR A 486 4.04 -3.30 -16.76
N HIS A 487 3.84 -4.39 -17.51
CA HIS A 487 4.37 -5.72 -17.22
C HIS A 487 5.76 -5.97 -17.80
N ARG A 488 6.44 -4.91 -18.28
CA ARG A 488 7.75 -4.98 -18.94
C ARG A 488 8.68 -3.87 -18.42
N ALA A 489 8.81 -3.79 -17.11
CA ALA A 489 9.47 -2.68 -16.44
C ALA A 489 10.94 -2.53 -16.82
N LEU A 490 11.71 -3.64 -16.86
CA LEU A 490 13.12 -3.58 -17.26
C LEU A 490 13.29 -3.17 -18.72
N SER A 491 12.50 -3.74 -19.63
CA SER A 491 12.56 -3.35 -21.05
C SER A 491 12.19 -1.89 -21.26
N THR A 492 11.22 -1.37 -20.51
CA THR A 492 10.77 0.02 -20.60
C THR A 492 11.88 1.00 -20.24
N VAL A 493 12.72 0.66 -19.25
CA VAL A 493 13.76 1.57 -18.74
C VAL A 493 15.12 1.35 -19.42
N LEU A 494 15.47 0.09 -19.72
CA LEU A 494 16.80 -0.25 -20.18
C LEU A 494 16.95 -0.26 -21.70
N LEU A 495 15.86 -0.35 -22.44
CA LEU A 495 15.92 -0.36 -23.90
C LEU A 495 15.62 1.02 -24.49
N PRO A 496 16.29 1.41 -25.58
CA PRO A 496 16.01 2.68 -26.23
C PRO A 496 14.56 2.74 -26.71
N ALA A 497 13.92 3.90 -26.53
CA ALA A 497 12.56 4.14 -27.00
C ALA A 497 12.49 3.86 -28.51
N LYS A 498 11.52 3.04 -28.92
CA LYS A 498 11.22 2.87 -30.36
C LYS A 498 10.61 4.18 -30.86
N ILE A 499 11.41 4.99 -31.54
CA ILE A 499 10.91 6.17 -32.25
C ILE A 499 9.94 5.66 -33.31
N ASN A 500 8.64 5.79 -33.06
CA ASN A 500 7.61 5.54 -34.07
C ASN A 500 7.71 6.61 -35.16
N LYS A 501 8.43 6.32 -36.24
CA LYS A 501 8.54 7.18 -37.46
C LYS A 501 7.23 7.36 -38.20
N LYS A 502 6.07 7.25 -37.57
CA LYS A 502 4.74 7.32 -38.25
C LYS A 502 3.94 8.60 -38.02
N LEU A 503 4.56 9.71 -37.60
CA LEU A 503 3.83 10.98 -37.45
C LEU A 503 4.55 12.19 -38.05
N HIS A 504 5.15 12.02 -39.25
CA HIS A 504 5.60 13.17 -40.07
C HIS A 504 5.36 12.96 -41.57
N TYR A 505 4.11 12.79 -41.97
CA TYR A 505 3.66 13.01 -43.32
C TYR A 505 2.16 13.35 -43.30
N HIS A 506 1.81 14.55 -42.93
CA HIS A 506 0.64 15.27 -43.46
C HIS A 506 0.64 16.69 -42.86
N SER A 507 1.49 17.51 -43.43
CA SER A 507 1.30 18.96 -43.41
C SER A 507 2.23 19.57 -44.45
N PHE A 508 1.87 19.42 -45.71
CA PHE A 508 2.27 20.33 -46.77
C PHE A 508 1.51 19.95 -48.05
N CYS A 509 0.47 20.71 -48.36
CA CYS A 509 -0.12 21.12 -49.63
C CYS A 509 -1.44 21.81 -49.29
N LEU A 510 -1.45 23.08 -49.10
CA LEU A 510 -1.64 24.18 -50.06
C LEU A 510 -2.82 23.99 -51.05
N TYR A 511 -3.81 24.72 -50.94
CA TYR A 511 -4.17 25.97 -51.62
C TYR A 511 -5.39 26.55 -50.98
#